data_1c450a533ea1ed7352b1395115ffa23e
#
_entry.id   1c450a533ea1ed7352b1395115ffa23e
#
_cell.length_a   1.000
_cell.length_b   1.000
_cell.length_c   1.000
_cell.angle_alpha   90.00
_cell.angle_beta   90.00
_cell.angle_gamma   90.00
#
_symmetry.space_group_name_H-M   'P 1'
#
loop_
_entity.id
_entity.type
_entity.pdbx_description
1 polymer ?
#
loop_
_entity_poly.entity_id
_entity_poly.type
_entity_poly.pdbx_seq_one_letter_code
_entity_poly.pdbx_strand_id
1 'polypeptide(L)'
;MFSKTILSLIASAMLFTGSVAAAEPVRIIFETDMGNDVDDVLALDMLYKYQDAGKIQLLLISNNKGNAYSAPFIHLMNDFYGWSGIPVASSPAELLPRQKEKQPSYVEAVAASGVFPASSAETFDSVEKYRQVLAAQPDRSVVIVSVGLLSNLKRLLDSAPDRYSELPGRELVARKVRLLTMMGGSFDGQRRREFNIRIDIPAARAVFGRWPTDILVSPWEVGGQIFYRCAALDKIGYAAQHPLKMAYASYLPMPYDRECWDQTAVMAGVE
;
A
#
# COMPACT_ATOMS: atom_id res chain seq x y z
N MET A 1 37.45 76.41 8.48
CA MET A 1 36.04 76.02 8.22
C MET A 1 36.06 74.74 7.45
N PHE A 2 35.95 73.60 8.05
CA PHE A 2 36.00 72.29 7.40
C PHE A 2 34.59 71.68 7.48
N SER A 3 33.93 71.53 6.31
CA SER A 3 32.65 70.81 6.19
C SER A 3 32.89 69.32 6.17
N LYS A 4 32.28 68.55 7.11
CA LYS A 4 32.26 67.10 7.14
C LYS A 4 31.00 66.62 6.45
N THR A 5 31.17 66.06 5.28
CA THR A 5 30.08 65.32 4.60
C THR A 5 30.05 63.88 5.12
N ILE A 6 28.99 63.52 5.82
CA ILE A 6 28.74 62.13 6.28
C ILE A 6 28.04 61.41 5.14
N LEU A 7 28.71 60.37 4.58
CA LEU A 7 28.16 59.46 3.61
C LEU A 7 27.47 58.31 4.36
N SER A 8 26.13 58.25 4.29
CA SER A 8 25.33 57.21 4.91
C SER A 8 25.19 56.04 3.92
N LEU A 9 25.87 54.91 4.16
CA LEU A 9 25.72 53.68 3.44
C LEU A 9 24.50 52.90 4.01
N ILE A 10 23.41 52.87 3.24
CA ILE A 10 22.26 51.98 3.54
C ILE A 10 22.59 50.63 2.93
N ALA A 11 22.95 49.66 3.74
CA ALA A 11 23.08 48.27 3.33
C ALA A 11 21.69 47.64 3.29
N SER A 12 21.11 47.45 2.09
CA SER A 12 19.91 46.67 1.91
C SER A 12 20.24 45.19 2.03
N ALA A 13 19.96 44.60 3.18
CA ALA A 13 19.98 43.14 3.36
C ALA A 13 18.76 42.55 2.64
N MET A 14 18.94 41.99 1.45
CA MET A 14 17.94 41.13 0.81
C MET A 14 17.90 39.81 1.57
N LEU A 15 16.87 39.64 2.41
CA LEU A 15 16.52 38.35 2.98
C LEU A 15 15.96 37.48 1.84
N PHE A 16 16.79 36.61 1.30
CA PHE A 16 16.33 35.50 0.47
C PHE A 16 15.60 34.51 1.39
N THR A 17 14.31 34.66 1.55
CA THR A 17 13.45 33.59 2.07
C THR A 17 13.26 32.57 0.95
N GLY A 18 14.24 31.69 0.79
CA GLY A 18 14.09 30.51 -0.04
C GLY A 18 13.02 29.64 0.59
N SER A 19 11.80 29.71 0.07
CA SER A 19 10.76 28.71 0.37
C SER A 19 11.29 27.38 -0.13
N VAL A 20 11.72 26.52 0.79
CA VAL A 20 11.96 25.10 0.46
C VAL A 20 10.58 24.56 0.10
N ALA A 21 10.31 24.41 -1.20
CA ALA A 21 9.09 23.75 -1.65
C ALA A 21 9.08 22.36 -1.00
N ALA A 22 8.05 22.07 -0.20
CA ALA A 22 7.86 20.72 0.33
C ALA A 22 7.80 19.76 -0.86
N ALA A 23 8.50 18.63 -0.75
CA ALA A 23 8.46 17.60 -1.79
C ALA A 23 7.00 17.18 -2.03
N GLU A 24 6.61 17.02 -3.29
CA GLU A 24 5.27 16.53 -3.59
C GLU A 24 5.04 15.13 -2.99
N PRO A 25 3.87 14.87 -2.40
CA PRO A 25 3.54 13.55 -1.86
C PRO A 25 3.66 12.45 -2.92
N VAL A 26 4.25 11.31 -2.57
CA VAL A 26 4.34 10.16 -3.47
C VAL A 26 2.93 9.59 -3.69
N ARG A 27 2.51 9.42 -4.93
CA ARG A 27 1.20 8.86 -5.29
C ARG A 27 1.24 7.35 -5.23
N ILE A 28 0.55 6.76 -4.26
CA ILE A 28 0.60 5.32 -3.95
C ILE A 28 -0.71 4.63 -4.33
N ILE A 29 -0.61 3.49 -4.99
CA ILE A 29 -1.66 2.46 -5.02
C ILE A 29 -1.13 1.29 -4.20
N PHE A 30 -1.93 0.82 -3.24
CA PHE A 30 -1.60 -0.31 -2.38
C PHE A 30 -2.37 -1.56 -2.82
N GLU A 31 -1.66 -2.63 -3.11
CA GLU A 31 -2.21 -3.94 -3.48
C GLU A 31 -1.90 -4.95 -2.37
N THR A 32 -2.92 -5.62 -1.82
CA THR A 32 -2.82 -6.44 -0.60
C THR A 32 -3.64 -7.73 -0.74
N ASP A 33 -3.29 -8.80 -0.04
CA ASP A 33 -4.15 -9.96 0.18
C ASP A 33 -4.69 -10.02 1.63
N MET A 34 -5.19 -8.88 2.08
CA MET A 34 -5.73 -8.60 3.42
C MET A 34 -6.58 -9.76 3.96
N GLY A 35 -6.23 -10.27 5.12
CA GLY A 35 -6.91 -11.41 5.75
C GLY A 35 -6.08 -12.70 5.72
N ASN A 36 -4.91 -12.69 5.08
CA ASN A 36 -3.98 -13.81 5.06
C ASN A 36 -2.98 -13.73 6.22
N ASP A 37 -2.07 -12.79 6.16
CA ASP A 37 -1.14 -12.47 7.23
C ASP A 37 -1.48 -11.11 7.84
N VAL A 38 -1.10 -10.88 9.10
CA VAL A 38 -1.44 -9.62 9.79
C VAL A 38 -0.48 -8.49 9.44
N ASP A 39 0.64 -8.75 8.79
CA ASP A 39 1.56 -7.71 8.33
C ASP A 39 0.99 -6.84 7.21
N ASP A 40 0.00 -7.32 6.42
CA ASP A 40 -0.86 -6.48 5.58
C ASP A 40 -1.49 -5.31 6.35
N VAL A 41 -2.02 -5.58 7.56
CA VAL A 41 -2.66 -4.55 8.40
C VAL A 41 -1.62 -3.57 8.93
N LEU A 42 -0.44 -4.06 9.31
CA LEU A 42 0.68 -3.22 9.76
C LEU A 42 1.22 -2.34 8.62
N ALA A 43 1.27 -2.87 7.39
CA ALA A 43 1.66 -2.13 6.20
C ALA A 43 0.66 -1.02 5.86
N LEU A 44 -0.64 -1.32 5.97
CA LEU A 44 -1.70 -0.33 5.75
C LEU A 44 -1.70 0.77 6.83
N ASP A 45 -1.48 0.42 8.11
CA ASP A 45 -1.29 1.39 9.19
C ASP A 45 -0.10 2.34 8.91
N MET A 46 1.01 1.79 8.42
CA MET A 46 2.18 2.58 8.02
C MET A 46 1.84 3.56 6.90
N LEU A 47 1.07 3.15 5.90
CA LEU A 47 0.63 4.02 4.80
C LEU A 47 -0.26 5.16 5.31
N TYR A 48 -1.20 4.91 6.22
CA TYR A 48 -2.00 5.99 6.82
C TYR A 48 -1.13 7.00 7.57
N LYS A 49 -0.13 6.54 8.31
CA LYS A 49 0.81 7.44 9.00
C LYS A 49 1.67 8.28 8.05
N TYR A 50 2.09 7.70 6.93
CA TYR A 50 2.76 8.46 5.87
C TYR A 50 1.82 9.49 5.23
N GLN A 51 0.54 9.15 5.06
CA GLN A 51 -0.47 10.06 4.51
C GLN A 51 -0.76 11.21 5.49
N ASP A 52 -0.94 10.93 6.78
CA ASP A 52 -1.10 11.94 7.83
C ASP A 52 0.10 12.90 7.91
N ALA A 53 1.31 12.38 7.65
CA ALA A 53 2.52 13.18 7.58
C ALA A 53 2.70 13.96 6.27
N GLY A 54 1.75 13.85 5.32
CA GLY A 54 1.82 14.49 4.00
C GLY A 54 2.91 13.95 3.08
N LYS A 55 3.50 12.80 3.38
CA LYS A 55 4.55 12.17 2.56
C LYS A 55 4.00 11.44 1.35
N ILE A 56 2.78 10.93 1.43
CA ILE A 56 2.13 10.21 0.33
C ILE A 56 0.71 10.72 0.07
N GLN A 57 0.20 10.37 -1.11
CA GLN A 57 -1.21 10.40 -1.45
C GLN A 57 -1.63 8.96 -1.78
N LEU A 58 -2.42 8.33 -0.90
CA LEU A 58 -2.95 6.98 -1.13
C LEU A 58 -4.16 7.07 -2.04
N LEU A 59 -3.99 6.60 -3.29
CA LEU A 59 -4.97 6.76 -4.37
C LEU A 59 -6.00 5.64 -4.42
N LEU A 60 -5.61 4.44 -4.00
CA LEU A 60 -6.42 3.22 -4.10
C LEU A 60 -5.83 2.16 -3.18
N ILE A 61 -6.71 1.40 -2.52
CA ILE A 61 -6.36 0.13 -1.89
C ILE A 61 -7.07 -0.97 -2.66
N SER A 62 -6.30 -1.89 -3.25
CA SER A 62 -6.81 -2.99 -4.05
C SER A 62 -6.54 -4.33 -3.36
N ASN A 63 -7.59 -5.11 -3.16
CA ASN A 63 -7.52 -6.42 -2.52
C ASN A 63 -7.53 -7.54 -3.56
N ASN A 64 -6.64 -8.51 -3.40
CA ASN A 64 -6.58 -9.72 -4.21
C ASN A 64 -6.80 -11.02 -3.41
N LYS A 65 -7.45 -10.91 -2.26
CA LYS A 65 -7.89 -12.03 -1.43
C LYS A 65 -9.37 -12.33 -1.66
N GLY A 66 -9.71 -13.58 -1.93
CA GLY A 66 -11.09 -14.02 -2.15
C GLY A 66 -11.91 -14.19 -0.86
N ASN A 67 -11.57 -13.54 0.25
CA ASN A 67 -12.32 -13.57 1.50
C ASN A 67 -13.35 -12.43 1.52
N ALA A 68 -14.60 -12.74 1.86
CA ALA A 68 -15.71 -11.78 1.88
C ALA A 68 -15.54 -10.64 2.89
N TYR A 69 -14.69 -10.81 3.91
CA TYR A 69 -14.45 -9.81 4.96
C TYR A 69 -13.22 -8.91 4.68
N SER A 70 -12.41 -9.22 3.67
CA SER A 70 -11.18 -8.45 3.38
C SER A 70 -11.49 -7.00 2.99
N ALA A 71 -12.33 -6.78 1.98
CA ALA A 71 -12.70 -5.43 1.55
C ALA A 71 -13.48 -4.67 2.65
N PRO A 72 -14.47 -5.25 3.35
CA PRO A 72 -15.10 -4.61 4.51
C PRO A 72 -14.11 -4.22 5.60
N PHE A 73 -13.10 -5.03 5.88
CA PHE A 73 -12.06 -4.70 6.85
C PHE A 73 -11.19 -3.53 6.39
N ILE A 74 -10.85 -3.45 5.10
CA ILE A 74 -10.10 -2.30 4.55
C ILE A 74 -10.95 -1.02 4.65
N HIS A 75 -12.25 -1.08 4.36
CA HIS A 75 -13.16 0.05 4.59
C HIS A 75 -13.20 0.48 6.05
N LEU A 76 -13.30 -0.49 6.98
CA LEU A 76 -13.22 -0.23 8.40
C LEU A 76 -11.92 0.51 8.78
N MET A 77 -10.78 0.08 8.23
CA MET A 77 -9.51 0.76 8.48
C MET A 77 -9.53 2.19 7.93
N ASN A 78 -10.02 2.42 6.70
CA ASN A 78 -10.18 3.76 6.14
C ASN A 78 -11.03 4.66 7.04
N ASP A 79 -12.18 4.16 7.48
CA ASP A 79 -13.12 4.90 8.34
C ASP A 79 -12.48 5.23 9.69
N PHE A 80 -11.80 4.28 10.30
CA PHE A 80 -11.14 4.44 11.59
C PHE A 80 -10.03 5.50 11.55
N TYR A 81 -9.24 5.54 10.47
CA TYR A 81 -8.17 6.52 10.30
C TYR A 81 -8.65 7.87 9.72
N GLY A 82 -9.97 8.02 9.46
CA GLY A 82 -10.53 9.26 8.90
C GLY A 82 -10.27 9.44 7.40
N TRP A 83 -9.95 8.36 6.69
CA TRP A 83 -9.64 8.35 5.25
C TRP A 83 -10.70 7.61 4.42
N SER A 84 -11.97 7.69 4.81
CA SER A 84 -13.11 7.03 4.13
C SER A 84 -13.24 7.36 2.64
N GLY A 85 -12.62 8.44 2.18
CA GLY A 85 -12.60 8.83 0.77
C GLY A 85 -11.62 8.03 -0.10
N ILE A 86 -10.74 7.21 0.48
CA ILE A 86 -9.83 6.37 -0.30
C ILE A 86 -10.62 5.19 -0.89
N PRO A 87 -10.66 5.06 -2.22
CA PRO A 87 -11.41 3.97 -2.84
C PRO A 87 -10.80 2.60 -2.49
N VAL A 88 -11.68 1.63 -2.25
CA VAL A 88 -11.32 0.23 -2.06
C VAL A 88 -11.83 -0.58 -3.24
N ALA A 89 -10.97 -1.40 -3.81
CA ALA A 89 -11.33 -2.31 -4.87
C ALA A 89 -10.99 -3.76 -4.50
N SER A 90 -11.75 -4.71 -5.02
CA SER A 90 -11.51 -6.13 -4.83
C SER A 90 -11.88 -6.89 -6.09
N SER A 91 -11.05 -7.85 -6.48
CA SER A 91 -11.44 -8.75 -7.56
C SER A 91 -12.45 -9.77 -7.07
N PRO A 92 -13.40 -10.18 -7.94
CA PRO A 92 -14.28 -11.30 -7.66
C PRO A 92 -13.48 -12.56 -7.27
N ALA A 93 -13.94 -13.27 -6.25
CA ALA A 93 -13.23 -14.42 -5.69
C ALA A 93 -12.96 -15.54 -6.69
N GLU A 94 -13.87 -15.74 -7.66
CA GLU A 94 -13.74 -16.72 -8.74
C GLU A 94 -12.62 -16.41 -9.73
N LEU A 95 -12.13 -15.17 -9.76
CA LEU A 95 -11.01 -14.72 -10.60
C LEU A 95 -9.68 -14.80 -9.88
N LEU A 96 -9.68 -15.18 -8.60
CA LEU A 96 -8.50 -15.27 -7.76
C LEU A 96 -8.14 -16.74 -7.48
N PRO A 97 -6.86 -17.05 -7.28
CA PRO A 97 -6.45 -18.40 -6.89
C PRO A 97 -7.06 -18.78 -5.54
N ARG A 98 -7.50 -20.02 -5.42
CA ARG A 98 -7.98 -20.55 -4.14
C ARG A 98 -6.80 -20.64 -3.17
N GLN A 99 -6.99 -20.10 -1.98
CA GLN A 99 -6.03 -20.16 -0.88
C GLN A 99 -6.62 -21.00 0.25
N LYS A 100 -5.77 -21.76 0.95
CA LYS A 100 -6.16 -22.31 2.25
C LYS A 100 -6.22 -21.15 3.23
N GLU A 101 -7.39 -20.92 3.79
CA GLU A 101 -7.58 -19.91 4.82
C GLU A 101 -7.37 -20.51 6.20
N LYS A 102 -6.72 -19.76 7.08
CA LYS A 102 -6.79 -20.02 8.52
C LYS A 102 -8.18 -19.61 8.99
N GLN A 103 -8.91 -20.50 9.60
CA GLN A 103 -10.28 -20.25 10.03
C GLN A 103 -10.39 -20.13 11.55
N PRO A 104 -11.09 -19.10 12.08
CA PRO A 104 -11.47 -17.88 11.35
C PRO A 104 -10.23 -17.04 11.02
N SER A 105 -10.29 -16.30 9.90
CA SER A 105 -9.27 -15.30 9.62
C SER A 105 -9.41 -14.10 10.57
N TYR A 106 -8.36 -13.31 10.76
CA TYR A 106 -8.44 -12.15 11.64
C TYR A 106 -9.47 -11.10 11.17
N VAL A 107 -9.71 -10.97 9.86
CA VAL A 107 -10.75 -10.06 9.33
C VAL A 107 -12.15 -10.54 9.71
N GLU A 108 -12.41 -11.86 9.69
CA GLU A 108 -13.66 -12.45 10.17
C GLU A 108 -13.82 -12.28 11.67
N ALA A 109 -12.75 -12.52 12.44
CA ALA A 109 -12.77 -12.36 13.89
C ALA A 109 -13.08 -10.92 14.31
N VAL A 110 -12.50 -9.92 13.63
CA VAL A 110 -12.81 -8.50 13.87
C VAL A 110 -14.26 -8.19 13.52
N ALA A 111 -14.75 -8.66 12.37
CA ALA A 111 -16.16 -8.46 11.97
C ALA A 111 -17.13 -9.11 12.98
N ALA A 112 -16.86 -10.36 13.40
CA ALA A 112 -17.68 -11.11 14.36
C ALA A 112 -17.68 -10.49 15.77
N SER A 113 -16.70 -9.68 16.12
CA SER A 113 -16.64 -9.00 17.43
C SER A 113 -17.79 -8.03 17.68
N GLY A 114 -18.40 -7.51 16.60
CA GLY A 114 -19.45 -6.50 16.67
C GLY A 114 -19.01 -5.14 17.24
N VAL A 115 -17.70 -4.93 17.42
CA VAL A 115 -17.14 -3.67 17.99
C VAL A 115 -17.26 -2.53 17.00
N PHE A 116 -17.13 -2.80 15.71
CA PHE A 116 -17.19 -1.80 14.67
C PHE A 116 -18.45 -1.96 13.82
N PRO A 117 -19.07 -0.85 13.39
CA PRO A 117 -20.19 -0.93 12.45
C PRO A 117 -19.69 -1.47 11.10
N ALA A 118 -20.57 -2.18 10.39
CA ALA A 118 -20.30 -2.55 9.02
C ALA A 118 -20.23 -1.30 8.13
N SER A 119 -19.18 -1.19 7.32
CA SER A 119 -19.08 -0.11 6.34
C SER A 119 -20.12 -0.33 5.23
N SER A 120 -20.79 0.74 4.82
CA SER A 120 -21.68 0.76 3.65
C SER A 120 -20.97 1.29 2.39
N ALA A 121 -19.67 1.52 2.45
CA ALA A 121 -18.89 2.05 1.35
C ALA A 121 -18.81 1.03 0.18
N GLU A 122 -18.87 1.57 -1.04
CA GLU A 122 -18.82 0.77 -2.26
C GLU A 122 -17.43 0.14 -2.46
N THR A 123 -17.40 -1.14 -2.78
CA THR A 123 -16.19 -1.83 -3.25
C THR A 123 -16.24 -1.99 -4.76
N PHE A 124 -15.21 -1.53 -5.45
CA PHE A 124 -15.12 -1.52 -6.91
C PHE A 124 -14.43 -2.78 -7.46
N ASP A 125 -14.58 -3.06 -8.76
CA ASP A 125 -13.71 -4.04 -9.43
C ASP A 125 -12.27 -3.52 -9.48
N SER A 126 -11.31 -4.37 -9.16
CA SER A 126 -9.90 -3.95 -9.08
C SER A 126 -9.37 -3.41 -10.40
N VAL A 127 -9.60 -4.10 -11.53
CA VAL A 127 -9.01 -3.69 -12.81
C VAL A 127 -9.65 -2.40 -13.32
N GLU A 128 -10.98 -2.30 -13.24
CA GLU A 128 -11.70 -1.08 -13.62
C GLU A 128 -11.21 0.11 -12.79
N LYS A 129 -11.09 -0.06 -11.46
CA LYS A 129 -10.66 1.01 -10.57
C LYS A 129 -9.19 1.38 -10.77
N TYR A 130 -8.30 0.41 -11.00
CA TYR A 130 -6.91 0.69 -11.38
C TYR A 130 -6.84 1.57 -12.62
N ARG A 131 -7.59 1.22 -13.68
CA ARG A 131 -7.59 1.97 -14.93
C ARG A 131 -8.11 3.38 -14.75
N GLN A 132 -9.21 3.54 -14.00
CA GLN A 132 -9.78 4.85 -13.68
C GLN A 132 -8.77 5.73 -12.92
N VAL A 133 -8.17 5.19 -11.86
CA VAL A 133 -7.22 5.93 -11.02
C VAL A 133 -5.97 6.29 -11.81
N LEU A 134 -5.36 5.33 -12.51
CA LEU A 134 -4.15 5.57 -13.30
C LEU A 134 -4.36 6.61 -14.40
N ALA A 135 -5.48 6.53 -15.15
CA ALA A 135 -5.78 7.47 -16.23
C ALA A 135 -5.79 8.93 -15.74
N ALA A 136 -6.26 9.16 -14.52
CA ALA A 136 -6.36 10.50 -13.92
C ALA A 136 -5.04 11.06 -13.40
N GLN A 137 -3.96 10.24 -13.30
CA GLN A 137 -2.69 10.71 -12.74
C GLN A 137 -1.77 11.31 -13.81
N PRO A 138 -0.83 12.18 -13.41
CA PRO A 138 0.28 12.59 -14.27
C PRO A 138 1.11 11.39 -14.74
N ASP A 139 1.79 11.53 -15.89
CA ASP A 139 2.65 10.47 -16.41
C ASP A 139 3.81 10.19 -15.46
N ARG A 140 4.19 8.93 -15.31
CA ARG A 140 5.32 8.48 -14.48
C ARG A 140 5.28 8.97 -13.02
N SER A 141 4.09 9.14 -12.44
CA SER A 141 3.92 9.70 -11.09
C SER A 141 3.48 8.68 -10.03
N VAL A 142 2.96 7.53 -10.45
CA VAL A 142 2.38 6.55 -9.52
C VAL A 142 3.39 5.47 -9.13
N VAL A 143 3.45 5.16 -7.85
CA VAL A 143 4.11 3.97 -7.31
C VAL A 143 3.02 2.97 -6.93
N ILE A 144 3.15 1.74 -7.40
CA ILE A 144 2.32 0.63 -6.92
C ILE A 144 3.14 -0.13 -5.87
N VAL A 145 2.57 -0.30 -4.69
CA VAL A 145 3.12 -1.15 -3.61
C VAL A 145 2.27 -2.40 -3.54
N SER A 146 2.81 -3.55 -3.91
CA SER A 146 2.11 -4.84 -3.94
C SER A 146 2.68 -5.77 -2.88
N VAL A 147 1.84 -6.14 -1.92
CA VAL A 147 2.26 -7.02 -0.82
C VAL A 147 1.51 -8.37 -0.80
N GLY A 148 0.57 -8.55 -1.73
CA GLY A 148 -0.17 -9.80 -1.92
C GLY A 148 0.15 -10.50 -3.23
N LEU A 149 -0.85 -11.19 -3.79
CA LEU A 149 -0.75 -11.90 -5.06
C LEU A 149 -0.62 -10.93 -6.23
N LEU A 150 -0.05 -11.38 -7.33
CA LEU A 150 0.11 -10.56 -8.55
C LEU A 150 -1.06 -10.69 -9.54
N SER A 151 -2.16 -11.32 -9.13
CA SER A 151 -3.32 -11.63 -9.97
C SER A 151 -3.97 -10.38 -10.56
N ASN A 152 -4.19 -9.34 -9.75
CA ASN A 152 -4.79 -8.09 -10.22
C ASN A 152 -3.86 -7.32 -11.16
N LEU A 153 -2.56 -7.32 -10.88
CA LEU A 153 -1.57 -6.67 -11.74
C LEU A 153 -1.46 -7.38 -13.10
N LYS A 154 -1.52 -8.72 -13.12
CA LYS A 154 -1.61 -9.46 -14.38
C LYS A 154 -2.88 -9.08 -15.15
N ARG A 155 -4.04 -9.05 -14.49
CA ARG A 155 -5.32 -8.69 -15.13
C ARG A 155 -5.29 -7.24 -15.64
N LEU A 156 -4.64 -6.33 -14.91
CA LEU A 156 -4.43 -4.96 -15.36
C LEU A 156 -3.58 -4.92 -16.64
N LEU A 157 -2.46 -5.66 -16.70
CA LEU A 157 -1.63 -5.73 -17.90
C LEU A 157 -2.38 -6.28 -19.12
N ASP A 158 -3.32 -7.21 -18.90
CA ASP A 158 -4.10 -7.87 -19.94
C ASP A 158 -5.37 -7.08 -20.33
N SER A 159 -5.68 -5.98 -19.63
CA SER A 159 -6.92 -5.23 -19.84
C SER A 159 -6.93 -4.49 -21.18
N ALA A 160 -8.09 -4.53 -21.84
CA ALA A 160 -8.35 -3.77 -23.08
C ALA A 160 -8.58 -2.28 -22.78
N PRO A 161 -8.52 -1.40 -23.79
CA PRO A 161 -9.02 -0.03 -23.71
C PRO A 161 -10.46 0.02 -23.20
N ASP A 162 -10.77 1.09 -22.44
CA ASP A 162 -12.09 1.30 -21.87
C ASP A 162 -12.48 2.78 -21.82
N ARG A 163 -13.60 3.11 -21.13
CA ARG A 163 -14.09 4.48 -20.98
C ARG A 163 -13.13 5.44 -20.26
N TYR A 164 -12.14 4.92 -19.52
CA TYR A 164 -11.18 5.73 -18.78
C TYR A 164 -9.89 5.99 -19.57
N SER A 165 -9.52 5.06 -20.46
CA SER A 165 -8.30 5.17 -21.26
C SER A 165 -8.38 4.34 -22.54
N GLU A 166 -7.99 4.97 -23.66
CA GLU A 166 -7.83 4.29 -24.95
C GLU A 166 -6.60 3.37 -25.00
N LEU A 167 -5.72 3.45 -23.99
CA LEU A 167 -4.53 2.60 -23.91
C LEU A 167 -4.86 1.22 -23.39
N PRO A 168 -4.32 0.14 -24.02
CA PRO A 168 -4.26 -1.17 -23.39
C PRO A 168 -3.57 -1.10 -22.02
N GLY A 169 -3.90 -2.00 -21.10
CA GLY A 169 -3.44 -1.93 -19.70
C GLY A 169 -1.93 -1.83 -19.54
N ARG A 170 -1.15 -2.60 -20.32
CA ARG A 170 0.32 -2.53 -20.29
C ARG A 170 0.85 -1.14 -20.69
N GLU A 171 0.25 -0.51 -21.68
CA GLU A 171 0.66 0.82 -22.13
C GLU A 171 0.24 1.91 -21.14
N LEU A 172 -0.94 1.76 -20.53
CA LEU A 172 -1.39 2.63 -19.45
C LEU A 172 -0.43 2.57 -18.24
N VAL A 173 -0.04 1.36 -17.83
CA VAL A 173 0.98 1.16 -16.79
C VAL A 173 2.31 1.82 -17.19
N ALA A 174 2.80 1.57 -18.41
CA ALA A 174 4.04 2.16 -18.91
C ALA A 174 4.05 3.68 -18.84
N ARG A 175 2.89 4.29 -19.12
CA ARG A 175 2.73 5.74 -19.11
C ARG A 175 2.64 6.31 -17.70
N LYS A 176 1.86 5.68 -16.82
CA LYS A 176 1.44 6.27 -15.53
C LYS A 176 2.27 5.83 -14.34
N VAL A 177 2.74 4.59 -14.35
CA VAL A 177 3.48 4.00 -13.22
C VAL A 177 4.96 4.32 -13.35
N ARG A 178 5.54 4.83 -12.28
CA ARG A 178 6.98 5.07 -12.15
C ARG A 178 7.70 3.81 -11.67
N LEU A 179 7.14 3.15 -10.66
CA LEU A 179 7.78 2.05 -9.96
C LEU A 179 6.72 1.07 -9.44
N LEU A 180 7.02 -0.21 -9.52
CA LEU A 180 6.35 -1.26 -8.75
C LEU A 180 7.30 -1.70 -7.64
N THR A 181 6.93 -1.49 -6.36
CA THR A 181 7.58 -2.19 -5.25
C THR A 181 6.73 -3.39 -4.86
N MET A 182 7.35 -4.50 -4.52
CA MET A 182 6.59 -5.68 -4.15
C MET A 182 7.28 -6.52 -3.09
N MET A 183 6.46 -7.08 -2.18
CA MET A 183 6.87 -8.19 -1.34
C MET A 183 6.68 -9.50 -2.10
N GLY A 184 7.75 -10.27 -2.28
CA GLY A 184 7.66 -11.58 -2.92
C GLY A 184 8.99 -12.19 -3.28
N GLY A 185 8.97 -13.50 -3.43
CA GLY A 185 10.15 -14.26 -3.80
C GLY A 185 11.15 -14.47 -2.67
N SER A 186 12.19 -15.25 -2.98
CA SER A 186 13.33 -15.50 -2.10
C SER A 186 14.56 -15.73 -2.95
N PHE A 187 15.65 -15.04 -2.61
CA PHE A 187 16.89 -15.01 -3.41
C PHE A 187 18.11 -15.46 -2.60
N ASP A 188 17.90 -15.99 -1.39
CA ASP A 188 18.96 -16.49 -0.49
C ASP A 188 19.57 -17.84 -0.91
N GLY A 189 19.17 -18.39 -2.04
CA GLY A 189 19.65 -19.66 -2.56
C GLY A 189 19.02 -20.92 -1.93
N GLN A 190 18.15 -20.77 -0.92
CA GLN A 190 17.55 -21.90 -0.18
C GLN A 190 16.33 -22.54 -0.87
N ARG A 191 16.03 -22.18 -2.13
CA ARG A 191 14.87 -22.71 -2.91
C ARG A 191 13.55 -22.58 -2.17
N ARG A 192 13.38 -21.53 -1.38
CA ARG A 192 12.15 -21.25 -0.67
C ARG A 192 11.01 -20.96 -1.67
N ARG A 193 9.86 -21.57 -1.43
CA ARG A 193 8.64 -21.30 -2.21
C ARG A 193 7.87 -20.19 -1.50
N GLU A 194 8.28 -18.95 -1.76
CA GLU A 194 7.61 -17.79 -1.18
C GLU A 194 6.12 -17.75 -1.58
N PHE A 195 5.26 -17.29 -0.66
CA PHE A 195 3.82 -17.48 -0.73
C PHE A 195 3.18 -16.71 -1.90
N ASN A 196 3.45 -15.42 -2.02
CA ASN A 196 2.82 -14.54 -3.03
C ASN A 196 3.14 -15.01 -4.46
N ILE A 197 4.37 -15.50 -4.68
CA ILE A 197 4.77 -16.05 -5.98
C ILE A 197 4.19 -17.45 -6.20
N ARG A 198 4.21 -18.30 -5.17
CA ARG A 198 3.82 -19.71 -5.29
C ARG A 198 2.32 -19.90 -5.54
N ILE A 199 1.48 -19.04 -4.97
CA ILE A 199 0.02 -19.18 -5.06
C ILE A 199 -0.48 -18.85 -6.47
N ASP A 200 0.14 -17.87 -7.16
CA ASP A 200 -0.23 -17.53 -8.54
C ASP A 200 1.01 -17.41 -9.44
N ILE A 201 1.62 -18.56 -9.74
CA ILE A 201 2.78 -18.64 -10.64
C ILE A 201 2.50 -18.03 -12.03
N PRO A 202 1.32 -18.24 -12.66
CA PRO A 202 1.00 -17.58 -13.93
C PRO A 202 0.99 -16.06 -13.84
N ALA A 203 0.44 -15.47 -12.77
CA ALA A 203 0.47 -14.03 -12.58
C ALA A 203 1.88 -13.53 -12.32
N ALA A 204 2.64 -14.20 -11.47
CA ALA A 204 4.03 -13.85 -11.20
C ALA A 204 4.88 -13.85 -12.49
N ARG A 205 4.78 -14.90 -13.31
CA ARG A 205 5.48 -14.96 -14.61
C ARG A 205 5.07 -13.82 -15.54
N ALA A 206 3.78 -13.50 -15.58
CA ALA A 206 3.28 -12.43 -16.43
C ALA A 206 3.79 -11.06 -15.99
N VAL A 207 3.76 -10.77 -14.69
CA VAL A 207 4.22 -9.49 -14.14
C VAL A 207 5.74 -9.37 -14.34
N PHE A 208 6.54 -10.31 -13.85
CA PHE A 208 8.00 -10.24 -14.03
C PHE A 208 8.45 -10.21 -15.49
N GLY A 209 7.74 -10.88 -16.40
CA GLY A 209 8.11 -10.95 -17.81
C GLY A 209 7.61 -9.79 -18.67
N ARG A 210 6.57 -9.05 -18.24
CA ARG A 210 5.89 -8.07 -19.09
C ARG A 210 5.67 -6.70 -18.44
N TRP A 211 6.00 -6.54 -17.15
CA TRP A 211 5.85 -5.25 -16.47
C TRP A 211 6.73 -4.20 -17.15
N PRO A 212 6.17 -3.06 -17.56
CA PRO A 212 6.89 -2.14 -18.45
C PRO A 212 7.76 -1.11 -17.73
N THR A 213 7.76 -1.09 -16.42
CA THR A 213 8.55 -0.14 -15.61
C THR A 213 9.44 -0.88 -14.63
N ASP A 214 10.22 -0.18 -13.82
CA ASP A 214 11.08 -0.80 -12.84
C ASP A 214 10.29 -1.57 -11.78
N ILE A 215 10.83 -2.72 -11.35
CA ILE A 215 10.31 -3.52 -10.24
C ILE A 215 11.39 -3.57 -9.16
N LEU A 216 11.04 -3.14 -7.95
CA LEU A 216 11.86 -3.31 -6.77
C LEU A 216 11.23 -4.39 -5.89
N VAL A 217 11.95 -5.47 -5.67
CA VAL A 217 11.47 -6.60 -4.87
C VAL A 217 12.02 -6.50 -3.46
N SER A 218 11.14 -6.55 -2.46
CA SER A 218 11.48 -6.82 -1.07
C SER A 218 11.27 -8.31 -0.82
N PRO A 219 12.32 -9.14 -0.82
CA PRO A 219 12.17 -10.58 -0.75
C PRO A 219 11.93 -11.06 0.69
N TRP A 220 11.52 -12.33 0.81
CA TRP A 220 11.21 -12.99 2.07
C TRP A 220 12.31 -12.83 3.13
N GLU A 221 13.57 -12.98 2.73
CA GLU A 221 14.73 -12.91 3.63
C GLU A 221 15.01 -11.51 4.19
N VAL A 222 14.52 -10.45 3.56
CA VAL A 222 14.66 -9.07 4.06
C VAL A 222 13.64 -8.81 5.17
N GLY A 223 12.36 -8.97 4.89
CA GLY A 223 11.30 -8.73 5.87
C GLY A 223 11.35 -9.70 7.05
N GLY A 224 11.81 -10.93 6.81
CA GLY A 224 11.99 -11.97 7.84
C GLY A 224 13.06 -11.66 8.90
N GLN A 225 13.86 -10.61 8.73
CA GLN A 225 14.87 -10.17 9.72
C GLN A 225 14.42 -8.91 10.50
N ILE A 226 13.32 -8.31 10.14
CA ILE A 226 12.77 -7.10 10.77
C ILE A 226 11.48 -7.48 11.48
N PHE A 227 11.35 -7.07 12.75
CA PHE A 227 10.20 -7.47 13.57
C PHE A 227 9.43 -6.27 14.07
N TYR A 228 8.12 -6.27 13.82
CA TYR A 228 7.19 -5.45 14.57
C TYR A 228 7.04 -6.02 15.99
N ARG A 229 7.46 -5.26 16.98
CA ARG A 229 7.45 -5.71 18.38
C ARG A 229 6.05 -5.60 18.96
N CYS A 230 5.53 -6.70 19.49
CA CYS A 230 4.22 -6.74 20.16
C CYS A 230 4.07 -5.59 21.18
N ALA A 231 5.12 -5.33 21.97
CA ALA A 231 5.14 -4.23 22.95
C ALA A 231 4.90 -2.84 22.35
N ALA A 232 5.04 -2.66 21.03
CA ALA A 232 4.72 -1.41 20.37
C ALA A 232 3.22 -1.14 20.35
N LEU A 233 2.37 -2.17 20.29
CA LEU A 233 0.91 -2.02 20.32
C LEU A 233 0.41 -1.32 21.59
N ASP A 234 1.08 -1.51 22.72
CA ASP A 234 0.73 -0.86 23.98
C ASP A 234 1.37 0.51 24.15
N LYS A 235 2.58 0.70 23.58
CA LYS A 235 3.35 1.96 23.70
C LYS A 235 2.85 3.08 22.79
N ILE A 236 2.26 2.76 21.63
CA ILE A 236 1.82 3.77 20.65
C ILE A 236 0.39 4.27 20.95
N GLY A 237 -0.18 3.92 22.10
CA GLY A 237 -1.49 4.43 22.52
C GLY A 237 -2.66 3.87 21.73
N TYR A 238 -2.50 2.73 21.06
CA TYR A 238 -3.64 2.04 20.44
C TYR A 238 -4.62 1.62 21.53
N ALA A 239 -5.85 2.13 21.43
CA ALA A 239 -6.94 1.70 22.28
C ALA A 239 -7.20 0.18 22.13
N ALA A 240 -7.78 -0.45 23.15
CA ALA A 240 -8.15 -1.86 23.07
C ALA A 240 -9.08 -2.18 21.88
N GLN A 241 -9.93 -1.21 21.51
CA GLN A 241 -10.85 -1.27 20.38
C GLN A 241 -10.25 -0.72 19.06
N HIS A 242 -8.93 -0.75 18.90
CA HIS A 242 -8.28 -0.37 17.65
C HIS A 242 -8.33 -1.54 16.67
N PRO A 243 -8.78 -1.37 15.40
CA PRO A 243 -8.97 -2.50 14.47
C PRO A 243 -7.67 -3.26 14.18
N LEU A 244 -6.53 -2.57 14.06
CA LEU A 244 -5.22 -3.22 13.93
C LEU A 244 -4.90 -4.08 15.16
N LYS A 245 -5.08 -3.55 16.38
CA LYS A 245 -4.79 -4.29 17.62
C LYS A 245 -5.66 -5.54 17.74
N MET A 246 -6.93 -5.43 17.37
CA MET A 246 -7.86 -6.57 17.37
C MET A 246 -7.48 -7.60 16.31
N ALA A 247 -7.12 -7.18 15.10
CA ALA A 247 -6.63 -8.06 14.04
C ALA A 247 -5.35 -8.78 14.46
N TYR A 248 -4.39 -8.05 15.02
CA TYR A 248 -3.13 -8.61 15.52
C TYR A 248 -3.35 -9.65 16.61
N ALA A 249 -4.18 -9.34 17.60
CA ALA A 249 -4.51 -10.26 18.71
C ALA A 249 -5.32 -11.50 18.26
N SER A 250 -6.06 -11.39 17.14
CA SER A 250 -6.83 -12.51 16.57
C SER A 250 -5.99 -13.41 15.65
N TYR A 251 -4.84 -12.93 15.18
CA TYR A 251 -4.01 -13.67 14.22
C TYR A 251 -3.23 -14.81 14.87
N LEU A 252 -2.54 -14.53 15.99
CA LEU A 252 -1.80 -15.52 16.79
C LEU A 252 -2.02 -15.27 18.30
N PRO A 253 -1.81 -16.29 19.15
CA PRO A 253 -1.82 -16.11 20.61
C PRO A 253 -0.79 -15.06 21.05
N MET A 254 -1.26 -14.03 21.77
CA MET A 254 -0.41 -12.97 22.32
C MET A 254 0.40 -13.46 23.54
N PRO A 255 1.60 -12.90 23.83
CA PRO A 255 2.34 -11.92 23.01
C PRO A 255 3.19 -12.59 21.93
N TYR A 256 3.32 -11.97 20.77
CA TYR A 256 4.26 -12.39 19.72
C TYR A 256 4.79 -11.18 18.93
N ASP A 257 6.01 -11.27 18.45
CA ASP A 257 6.56 -10.31 17.48
C ASP A 257 6.26 -10.80 16.06
N ARG A 258 5.97 -9.89 15.12
CA ARG A 258 5.66 -10.26 13.74
C ARG A 258 6.71 -9.75 12.78
N GLU A 259 7.13 -10.59 11.86
CA GLU A 259 8.00 -10.20 10.76
C GLU A 259 7.35 -9.10 9.91
N CYS A 260 8.18 -8.19 9.35
CA CYS A 260 7.75 -7.00 8.60
C CYS A 260 7.95 -7.18 7.11
N TRP A 261 7.40 -8.24 6.51
CA TRP A 261 7.58 -8.48 5.08
C TRP A 261 6.94 -7.38 4.23
N ASP A 262 5.72 -7.01 4.53
CA ASP A 262 4.96 -6.05 3.74
C ASP A 262 5.41 -4.61 3.99
N GLN A 263 5.75 -4.29 5.23
CA GLN A 263 6.23 -2.96 5.60
C GLN A 263 7.52 -2.59 4.86
N THR A 264 8.40 -3.57 4.57
CA THR A 264 9.63 -3.30 3.82
C THR A 264 9.35 -2.92 2.37
N ALA A 265 8.32 -3.50 1.74
CA ALA A 265 7.89 -3.09 0.41
C ALA A 265 7.24 -1.69 0.42
N VAL A 266 6.48 -1.35 1.47
CA VAL A 266 5.93 0.01 1.67
C VAL A 266 7.06 1.03 1.80
N MET A 267 8.04 0.79 2.68
CA MET A 267 9.19 1.69 2.85
C MET A 267 9.91 1.94 1.53
N ALA A 268 10.19 0.89 0.77
CA ALA A 268 10.87 0.97 -0.53
C ALA A 268 10.07 1.75 -1.58
N GLY A 269 8.75 1.88 -1.43
CA GLY A 269 7.88 2.63 -2.33
C GLY A 269 7.74 4.11 -1.96
N VAL A 270 7.98 4.45 -0.70
CA VAL A 270 7.79 5.81 -0.16
C VAL A 270 9.10 6.57 -0.08
N GLU A 271 10.19 5.93 0.36
CA GLU A 271 11.52 6.53 0.54
C GLU A 271 12.33 6.50 -0.75
#